data_64a82d02b4799cdef6e488c9ee8414e5
#
_entry.id   64a82d02b4799cdef6e488c9ee8414e5
#
_cell.length_a   1.000
_cell.length_b   1.000
_cell.length_c   1.000
_cell.angle_alpha   90.00
_cell.angle_beta   90.00
_cell.angle_gamma   90.00
#
_symmetry.space_group_name_H-M   'P 1'
#
loop_
_entity.id
_entity.type
_entity.pdbx_description
1 polymer ?
#
loop_
_entity_poly.entity_id
_entity_poly.type
_entity_poly.pdbx_seq_one_letter_code
_entity_poly.pdbx_strand_id
1 'polypeptide(L)'
;MNIEEFRDYCLSFPGSEEKTPFEKFFHGKHSFLAFYVNGKMFCYFEIDKFDRCTIKCNPEEIEELSAAYESVIPPYNCNPKYWISIKFNDDMPDKEIKRLVRQSYEIVRKL
;
A
#
# COMPACT_ATOMS: atom_id res chain seq x y z
N MET A 1 8.29 11.82 -0.38
CA MET A 1 8.10 10.97 -1.57
C MET A 1 6.85 11.44 -2.30
N ASN A 2 6.94 11.68 -3.60
CA ASN A 2 5.77 12.11 -4.38
C ASN A 2 5.11 10.92 -5.06
N ILE A 3 3.93 11.17 -5.66
CA ILE A 3 3.12 10.12 -6.28
C ILE A 3 3.85 9.41 -7.43
N GLU A 4 4.60 10.16 -8.25
CA GLU A 4 5.33 9.59 -9.39
C GLU A 4 6.45 8.67 -8.94
N GLU A 5 7.21 9.09 -7.93
CA GLU A 5 8.27 8.26 -7.35
C GLU A 5 7.71 6.97 -6.76
N PHE A 6 6.59 7.07 -6.05
CA PHE A 6 5.96 5.91 -5.43
C PHE A 6 5.44 4.94 -6.49
N ARG A 7 4.79 5.47 -7.51
CA ARG A 7 4.27 4.67 -8.61
C ARG A 7 5.40 3.95 -9.34
N ASP A 8 6.47 4.67 -9.67
CA ASP A 8 7.64 4.08 -10.33
C ASP A 8 8.27 2.99 -9.49
N TYR A 9 8.34 3.20 -8.18
CA TYR A 9 8.86 2.19 -7.26
C TYR A 9 8.02 0.90 -7.30
N CYS A 10 6.71 1.03 -7.19
CA CYS A 10 5.81 -0.13 -7.24
C CYS A 10 5.89 -0.88 -8.57
N LEU A 11 6.03 -0.14 -9.68
CA LEU A 11 6.13 -0.73 -11.01
C LEU A 11 7.51 -1.32 -11.30
N SER A 12 8.52 -1.01 -10.49
CA SER A 12 9.86 -1.56 -10.66
C SER A 12 9.96 -3.04 -10.30
N PHE A 13 8.99 -3.57 -9.56
CA PHE A 13 9.01 -4.99 -9.17
C PHE A 13 8.63 -5.88 -10.33
N PRO A 14 9.34 -7.01 -10.55
CA PRO A 14 9.05 -7.92 -11.64
C PRO A 14 7.61 -8.42 -11.64
N GLY A 15 6.93 -8.31 -12.80
CA GLY A 15 5.56 -8.79 -12.95
C GLY A 15 4.50 -7.92 -12.32
N SER A 16 4.86 -6.75 -11.78
CA SER A 16 3.87 -5.85 -11.20
C SER A 16 3.07 -5.13 -12.29
N GLU A 17 1.78 -4.92 -12.01
CA GLU A 17 0.85 -4.22 -12.91
C GLU A 17 0.04 -3.21 -12.12
N GLU A 18 -0.35 -2.10 -12.75
CA GLU A 18 -1.22 -1.13 -12.11
C GLU A 18 -2.63 -1.19 -12.70
N LYS A 19 -3.63 -0.96 -11.86
CA LYS A 19 -5.05 -0.93 -12.25
C LYS A 19 -5.81 0.10 -11.41
N THR A 20 -6.98 0.51 -11.89
CA THR A 20 -7.89 1.40 -11.18
C THR A 20 -9.16 0.63 -10.80
N PRO A 21 -9.07 -0.33 -9.84
CA PRO A 21 -10.12 -1.34 -9.63
C PRO A 21 -11.41 -0.84 -8.99
N PHE A 22 -11.37 0.33 -8.37
CA PHE A 22 -12.50 0.81 -7.56
C PHE A 22 -13.36 1.87 -8.23
N GLU A 23 -13.12 2.18 -9.51
CA GLU A 23 -13.87 3.22 -10.24
C GLU A 23 -15.38 3.00 -10.22
N LYS A 24 -15.82 1.75 -10.35
CA LYS A 24 -17.24 1.41 -10.36
C LYS A 24 -17.93 1.65 -9.03
N PHE A 25 -17.20 1.56 -7.93
CA PHE A 25 -17.77 1.68 -6.58
C PHE A 25 -17.86 3.12 -6.10
N PHE A 26 -16.99 3.99 -6.61
CA PHE A 26 -16.90 5.36 -6.15
C PHE A 26 -17.49 6.39 -7.12
N HIS A 27 -18.05 5.95 -8.23
CA HIS A 27 -18.69 6.80 -9.24
C HIS A 27 -17.85 8.02 -9.63
N GLY A 28 -16.54 7.85 -9.75
CA GLY A 28 -15.62 8.93 -10.11
C GLY A 28 -15.31 9.94 -9.00
N LYS A 29 -15.87 9.76 -7.79
CA LYS A 29 -15.61 10.68 -6.68
C LYS A 29 -14.25 10.45 -6.04
N HIS A 30 -13.76 9.22 -6.07
CA HIS A 30 -12.45 8.83 -5.53
C HIS A 30 -11.77 7.94 -6.54
N SER A 31 -10.54 8.30 -6.89
CA SER A 31 -9.72 7.53 -7.81
C SER A 31 -8.63 6.81 -7.03
N PHE A 32 -8.59 5.49 -7.15
CA PHE A 32 -7.57 4.66 -6.51
C PHE A 32 -6.69 4.02 -7.57
N LEU A 33 -5.40 3.97 -7.28
CA LEU A 33 -4.44 3.23 -8.11
C LEU A 33 -3.94 2.06 -7.29
N ALA A 34 -4.06 0.86 -7.86
CA ALA A 34 -3.65 -0.36 -7.18
C ALA A 34 -2.61 -1.11 -7.98
N PHE A 35 -1.72 -1.80 -7.28
CA PHE A 35 -0.63 -2.57 -7.88
C PHE A 35 -0.81 -4.04 -7.57
N TYR A 36 -0.63 -4.85 -8.59
CA TYR A 36 -0.89 -6.28 -8.56
C TYR A 36 0.34 -7.08 -8.97
N VAL A 37 0.46 -8.27 -8.42
CA VAL A 37 1.40 -9.29 -8.90
C VAL A 37 0.68 -10.63 -8.91
N ASN A 38 0.82 -11.37 -10.00
CA ASN A 38 0.11 -12.64 -10.19
C ASN A 38 -1.41 -12.51 -9.99
N GLY A 39 -1.98 -11.38 -10.42
CA GLY A 39 -3.40 -11.13 -10.33
C GLY A 39 -3.92 -10.75 -8.95
N LYS A 40 -3.03 -10.55 -7.96
CA LYS A 40 -3.40 -10.21 -6.58
C LYS A 40 -2.81 -8.88 -6.18
N MET A 41 -3.61 -8.07 -5.48
CA MET A 41 -3.21 -6.73 -5.06
C MET A 41 -2.20 -6.77 -3.92
N PHE A 42 -1.13 -5.95 -4.01
CA PHE A 42 -0.17 -5.80 -2.93
C PHE A 42 -0.06 -4.38 -2.39
N CYS A 43 -0.58 -3.39 -3.10
CA CYS A 43 -0.53 -1.99 -2.66
C CYS A 43 -1.60 -1.18 -3.37
N TYR A 44 -2.18 -0.20 -2.66
CA TYR A 44 -3.02 0.79 -3.33
C TYR A 44 -2.96 2.13 -2.59
N PHE A 45 -3.32 3.19 -3.29
CA PHE A 45 -3.45 4.52 -2.71
C PHE A 45 -4.50 5.33 -3.47
N GLU A 46 -5.01 6.38 -2.83
CA GLU A 46 -5.94 7.33 -3.45
C GLU A 46 -5.13 8.37 -4.22
N ILE A 47 -5.42 8.53 -5.51
CA ILE A 47 -4.65 9.40 -6.40
C ILE A 47 -4.78 10.87 -6.00
N ASP A 48 -6.00 11.32 -5.70
CA ASP A 48 -6.30 12.73 -5.46
C ASP A 48 -5.61 13.27 -4.20
N LYS A 49 -5.56 12.48 -3.15
CA LYS A 49 -4.97 12.91 -1.88
C LYS A 49 -3.52 12.50 -1.71
N PHE A 50 -3.19 11.32 -2.16
CA PHE A 50 -1.88 10.71 -1.97
C PHE A 50 -1.32 10.96 -0.56
N ASP A 51 -2.12 10.70 0.45
CA ASP A 51 -1.75 10.91 1.85
C ASP A 51 -1.30 9.64 2.56
N ARG A 52 -1.60 8.48 1.98
CA ARG A 52 -1.26 7.17 2.56
C ARG A 52 -1.24 6.09 1.50
N CYS A 53 -0.57 4.99 1.81
CA CYS A 53 -0.68 3.77 1.02
C CYS A 53 -1.18 2.63 1.92
N THR A 54 -1.83 1.64 1.30
CA THR A 54 -2.31 0.45 2.00
C THR A 54 -1.61 -0.76 1.41
N ILE A 55 -1.04 -1.58 2.27
CA ILE A 55 -0.22 -2.73 1.89
C ILE A 55 -0.54 -3.94 2.74
N LYS A 56 -0.21 -5.12 2.21
CA LYS A 56 -0.32 -6.37 2.96
C LYS A 56 0.87 -6.51 3.91
N CYS A 57 0.62 -7.04 5.10
CA CYS A 57 1.65 -7.16 6.12
C CYS A 57 1.44 -8.45 6.92
N ASN A 58 2.53 -9.00 7.44
CA ASN A 58 2.44 -10.17 8.32
C ASN A 58 1.79 -9.78 9.64
N PRO A 59 0.83 -10.58 10.14
CA PRO A 59 0.13 -10.24 11.38
C PRO A 59 1.04 -9.95 12.58
N GLU A 60 2.14 -10.70 12.72
CA GLU A 60 3.07 -10.49 13.83
C GLU A 60 3.84 -9.18 13.75
N GLU A 61 4.01 -8.61 12.57
CA GLU A 61 4.68 -7.31 12.40
C GLU A 61 3.73 -6.14 12.62
N ILE A 62 2.43 -6.33 12.37
CA ILE A 62 1.45 -5.24 12.46
C ILE A 62 1.45 -4.60 13.85
N GLU A 63 1.46 -5.42 14.89
CA GLU A 63 1.45 -4.93 16.26
C GLU A 63 2.71 -4.13 16.57
N GLU A 64 3.86 -4.64 16.17
CA GLU A 64 5.15 -3.95 16.37
C GLU A 64 5.21 -2.63 15.64
N LEU A 65 4.77 -2.62 14.38
CA LEU A 65 4.77 -1.40 13.55
C LEU A 65 3.80 -0.36 14.10
N SER A 66 2.61 -0.78 14.53
CA SER A 66 1.62 0.11 15.11
C SER A 66 2.11 0.75 16.41
N ALA A 67 2.89 0.00 17.19
CA ALA A 67 3.48 0.52 18.43
C ALA A 67 4.65 1.48 18.14
N ALA A 68 5.41 1.22 17.08
CA ALA A 68 6.60 2.01 16.74
C ALA A 68 6.30 3.30 15.99
N TYR A 69 5.22 3.33 15.19
CA TYR A 69 4.91 4.46 14.30
C TYR A 69 3.45 4.87 14.40
N GLU A 70 3.21 6.14 14.65
CA GLU A 70 1.85 6.70 14.64
C GLU A 70 1.26 6.73 13.24
N SER A 71 2.11 6.77 12.20
CA SER A 71 1.69 6.75 10.80
C SER A 71 1.06 5.43 10.37
N VAL A 72 1.29 4.35 11.11
CA VAL A 72 0.69 3.04 10.82
C VAL A 72 -0.70 2.99 11.43
N ILE A 73 -1.71 2.91 10.58
CA ILE A 73 -3.12 2.95 10.99
C ILE A 73 -3.89 1.78 10.37
N PRO A 74 -5.05 1.42 10.94
CA PRO A 74 -5.88 0.37 10.35
C PRO A 74 -6.33 0.73 8.94
N PRO A 75 -6.39 -0.24 8.02
CA PRO A 75 -6.81 0.03 6.65
C PRO A 75 -8.32 0.26 6.55
N TYR A 76 -8.71 1.01 5.52
CA TYR A 76 -10.11 1.16 5.15
C TYR A 76 -10.46 0.06 4.15
N ASN A 77 -11.56 -0.65 4.37
CA ASN A 77 -12.06 -1.71 3.48
C ASN A 77 -11.14 -2.93 3.26
N CYS A 78 -10.17 -3.14 4.13
CA CYS A 78 -9.34 -4.35 4.10
C CYS A 78 -9.32 -4.99 5.47
N ASN A 79 -8.98 -6.29 5.52
CA ASN A 79 -8.89 -7.00 6.78
C ASN A 79 -7.69 -6.48 7.60
N PRO A 80 -7.91 -5.85 8.76
CA PRO A 80 -6.82 -5.29 9.56
C PRO A 80 -5.86 -6.32 10.15
N LYS A 81 -6.19 -7.59 10.06
CA LYS A 81 -5.29 -8.67 10.47
C LYS A 81 -4.13 -8.86 9.49
N TYR A 82 -4.34 -8.50 8.22
CA TYR A 82 -3.36 -8.75 7.16
C TYR A 82 -2.95 -7.51 6.38
N TRP A 83 -3.56 -6.36 6.65
CA TRP A 83 -3.32 -5.12 5.92
C TRP A 83 -3.09 -3.96 6.87
N ILE A 84 -2.24 -3.02 6.45
CA ILE A 84 -2.01 -1.76 7.17
C ILE A 84 -2.04 -0.61 6.18
N SER A 85 -2.39 0.57 6.68
CA SER A 85 -2.20 1.82 5.95
C SER A 85 -1.08 2.61 6.60
N ILE A 86 -0.25 3.25 5.79
CA ILE A 86 0.88 4.06 6.25
C ILE A 86 0.70 5.47 5.71
N LYS A 87 0.63 6.46 6.61
CA LYS A 87 0.58 7.86 6.21
C LYS A 87 1.94 8.31 5.71
N PHE A 88 1.95 9.03 4.59
CA PHE A 88 3.17 9.63 4.06
C PHE A 88 3.55 10.90 4.83
N ASN A 89 4.83 11.25 4.80
CA ASN A 89 5.34 12.47 5.41
C ASN A 89 5.00 12.61 6.90
N ASP A 90 5.05 11.51 7.59
CA ASP A 90 4.80 11.42 9.02
C ASP A 90 6.05 10.83 9.71
N ASP A 91 5.90 10.03 10.75
CA ASP A 91 7.04 9.54 11.54
C ASP A 91 7.81 8.37 10.91
N MET A 92 7.30 7.74 9.85
CA MET A 92 8.02 6.67 9.18
C MET A 92 8.84 7.21 8.00
N PRO A 93 10.17 6.95 7.97
CA PRO A 93 11.00 7.38 6.84
C PRO A 93 10.59 6.69 5.54
N ASP A 94 10.79 7.37 4.41
CA ASP A 94 10.49 6.82 3.09
C ASP A 94 11.18 5.47 2.85
N LYS A 95 12.41 5.33 3.33
CA LYS A 95 13.17 4.09 3.21
C LYS A 95 12.43 2.90 3.84
N GLU A 96 11.84 3.13 5.01
CA GLU A 96 11.08 2.09 5.72
C GLU A 96 9.75 1.80 5.03
N ILE A 97 9.08 2.82 4.52
CA ILE A 97 7.86 2.65 3.74
C ILE A 97 8.15 1.78 2.52
N LYS A 98 9.25 2.07 1.80
CA LYS A 98 9.67 1.31 0.62
C LYS A 98 9.97 -0.16 0.97
N ARG A 99 10.62 -0.38 2.12
CA ARG A 99 10.91 -1.74 2.59
C ARG A 99 9.61 -2.52 2.81
N LEU A 100 8.63 -1.91 3.44
CA LEU A 100 7.35 -2.54 3.72
C LEU A 100 6.51 -2.78 2.46
N VAL A 101 6.56 -1.87 1.50
CA VAL A 101 5.91 -2.06 0.19
C VAL A 101 6.53 -3.25 -0.53
N ARG A 102 7.84 -3.36 -0.53
CA ARG A 102 8.55 -4.50 -1.14
C ARG A 102 8.20 -5.80 -0.45
N GLN A 103 8.12 -5.79 0.88
CA GLN A 103 7.71 -6.96 1.65
C GLN A 103 6.29 -7.38 1.26
N SER A 104 5.39 -6.43 1.11
CA SER A 104 4.02 -6.70 0.66
C SER A 104 4.00 -7.39 -0.69
N TYR A 105 4.80 -6.88 -1.65
CA TYR A 105 4.97 -7.50 -2.96
C TYR A 105 5.44 -8.96 -2.81
N GLU A 106 6.46 -9.19 -1.99
CA GLU A 106 7.00 -10.55 -1.79
C GLU A 106 5.99 -11.49 -1.14
N ILE A 107 5.22 -11.01 -0.17
CA ILE A 107 4.16 -11.81 0.47
C ILE A 107 3.13 -12.25 -0.57
N VAL A 108 2.64 -11.30 -1.35
CA VAL A 108 1.57 -11.55 -2.34
C VAL A 108 2.08 -12.42 -3.49
N ARG A 109 3.30 -12.18 -3.93
CA ARG A 109 3.91 -12.96 -5.02
C ARG A 109 3.96 -14.45 -4.73
N LYS A 110 4.11 -14.80 -3.46
CA LYS A 110 4.25 -16.21 -3.01
C LYS A 110 2.91 -16.90 -2.74
N LEU A 111 1.81 -16.18 -2.79
CA LEU A 111 0.49 -16.76 -2.55
C LEU A 111 -0.01 -17.66 -3.67
#